data_d6f95ab72703e45c61f35816c0c02f07
#
_entry.id   d6f95ab72703e45c61f35816c0c02f07
#
_cell.length_a   1.000
_cell.length_b   1.000
_cell.length_c   1.000
_cell.angle_alpha   90.00
_cell.angle_beta   90.00
_cell.angle_gamma   90.00
#
_symmetry.space_group_name_H-M   'P 1'
#
loop_
_entity.id
_entity.type
_entity.pdbx_description
1 polymer ?
#
loop_
_entity_poly.entity_id
_entity_poly.type
_entity_poly.pdbx_seq_one_letter_code
_entity_poly.pdbx_strand_id
1 'polypeptide(L)'
;MNNLSIKKKLTFFTTLAGVSLGAMHIANRVLEYISTADKLINSDEYEYYNWRFGKIAYKKTGEGSPLLLVHNLNVCSSSYEWRNNIAELAKSHTVYTIDLLGCGCSDRPGLTYTNYLYVELITNFIKHIIGEKTDVIVSGESCPFVLMACANDETIINKVIMINPPNLVDLAKIPTKRSKFIKNILYSPILGTFIYNMYVNKKTIAHALCSSYYTQNEISEKDILTYFEAAHKEHTNSKYLFACQKTRYTNANVLHCLNKLNNSISIIVGKSNPENSLAASEYQNYLPSIEIAGMAKTKQLPHIEKCDEFIENVEIFLSDAEECE
;
A
#
# COMPACT_ATOMS: atom_id res chain seq x y z
N MET A 1 25.93 51.15 -17.62
CA MET A 1 25.03 50.40 -18.52
C MET A 1 24.67 48.97 -18.07
N ASN A 2 25.47 48.29 -17.22
CA ASN A 2 25.21 46.85 -16.82
C ASN A 2 23.99 46.65 -15.90
N ASN A 3 23.68 47.58 -14.99
CA ASN A 3 22.60 47.35 -13.98
C ASN A 3 21.17 47.32 -14.57
N LEU A 4 20.89 48.05 -15.63
CA LEU A 4 19.58 48.01 -16.27
C LEU A 4 19.33 46.71 -17.05
N SER A 5 20.38 46.16 -17.62
CA SER A 5 20.35 44.82 -18.29
C SER A 5 20.11 43.68 -17.32
N ILE A 6 20.74 43.73 -16.13
CA ILE A 6 20.55 42.73 -15.07
C ILE A 6 19.13 42.79 -14.49
N LYS A 7 18.60 44.00 -14.21
CA LYS A 7 17.22 44.16 -13.73
C LYS A 7 16.20 43.62 -14.74
N LYS A 8 16.34 43.92 -16.03
CA LYS A 8 15.44 43.38 -17.08
C LYS A 8 15.50 41.86 -17.17
N LYS A 9 16.68 41.27 -17.10
CA LYS A 9 16.86 39.81 -17.07
C LYS A 9 16.21 39.18 -15.84
N LEU A 10 16.43 39.76 -14.67
CA LEU A 10 15.85 39.27 -13.40
C LEU A 10 14.32 39.33 -13.46
N THR A 11 13.73 40.49 -13.92
CA THR A 11 12.28 40.62 -14.11
C THR A 11 11.75 39.58 -15.10
N PHE A 12 12.42 39.35 -16.20
CA PHE A 12 12.02 38.31 -17.18
C PHE A 12 12.00 36.90 -16.54
N PHE A 13 13.06 36.52 -15.83
CA PHE A 13 13.11 35.19 -15.18
C PHE A 13 12.07 35.04 -14.06
N THR A 14 11.82 36.09 -13.26
CA THR A 14 10.80 36.05 -12.21
C THR A 14 9.39 35.96 -12.80
N THR A 15 9.10 36.69 -13.88
CA THR A 15 7.82 36.61 -14.57
C THR A 15 7.63 35.24 -15.22
N LEU A 16 8.64 34.70 -15.88
CA LEU A 16 8.60 33.36 -16.48
C LEU A 16 8.37 32.29 -15.43
N ALA A 17 9.06 32.36 -14.29
CA ALA A 17 8.88 31.45 -13.16
C ALA A 17 7.45 31.54 -12.59
N GLY A 18 6.92 32.76 -12.41
CA GLY A 18 5.54 32.97 -11.95
C GLY A 18 4.50 32.38 -12.88
N VAL A 19 4.63 32.62 -14.19
CA VAL A 19 3.73 32.04 -15.21
C VAL A 19 3.81 30.51 -15.23
N SER A 20 5.03 29.94 -15.13
CA SER A 20 5.23 28.49 -15.09
C SER A 20 4.58 27.86 -13.86
N LEU A 21 4.75 28.46 -12.66
CA LEU A 21 4.11 27.97 -11.43
C LEU A 21 2.58 28.11 -11.51
N GLY A 22 2.07 29.19 -12.09
CA GLY A 22 0.62 29.36 -12.35
C GLY A 22 0.06 28.26 -13.25
N ALA A 23 0.73 27.98 -14.36
CA ALA A 23 0.33 26.91 -15.28
C ALA A 23 0.37 25.52 -14.61
N MET A 24 1.43 25.21 -13.82
CA MET A 24 1.52 23.96 -13.05
C MET A 24 0.39 23.85 -12.02
N HIS A 25 0.05 24.95 -11.33
CA HIS A 25 -1.04 24.97 -10.37
C HIS A 25 -2.38 24.65 -11.01
N ILE A 26 -2.68 25.30 -12.15
CA ILE A 26 -3.91 25.03 -12.92
C ILE A 26 -3.95 23.57 -13.37
N ALA A 27 -2.86 23.05 -13.95
CA ALA A 27 -2.77 21.65 -14.38
C ALA A 27 -3.03 20.68 -13.23
N ASN A 28 -2.45 20.93 -12.04
CA ASN A 28 -2.68 20.14 -10.84
C ASN A 28 -4.16 20.11 -10.43
N ARG A 29 -4.84 21.28 -10.46
CA ARG A 29 -6.26 21.38 -10.10
C ARG A 29 -7.18 20.69 -11.10
N VAL A 30 -6.89 20.84 -12.38
CA VAL A 30 -7.64 20.15 -13.45
C VAL A 30 -7.52 18.64 -13.30
N LEU A 31 -6.31 18.15 -13.07
CA LEU A 31 -6.09 16.70 -12.90
C LEU A 31 -6.81 16.16 -11.66
N GLU A 32 -6.72 16.84 -10.53
CA GLU A 32 -7.43 16.50 -9.29
C GLU A 32 -8.95 16.41 -9.55
N TYR A 33 -9.52 17.40 -10.19
CA TYR A 33 -10.95 17.43 -10.53
C TYR A 33 -11.35 16.26 -11.43
N ILE A 34 -10.59 16.00 -12.49
CA ILE A 34 -10.88 14.91 -13.43
C ILE A 34 -10.74 13.54 -12.74
N SER A 35 -9.72 13.36 -11.91
CA SER A 35 -9.44 12.08 -11.26
C SER A 35 -10.47 11.67 -10.20
N THR A 36 -11.18 12.64 -9.61
CA THR A 36 -12.17 12.41 -8.55
C THR A 36 -13.62 12.68 -8.98
N ALA A 37 -13.86 12.93 -10.28
CA ALA A 37 -15.18 13.28 -10.80
C ALA A 37 -16.19 12.13 -10.72
N ASP A 38 -15.73 10.89 -10.94
CA ASP A 38 -16.59 9.70 -11.03
C ASP A 38 -17.00 9.15 -9.67
N LYS A 39 -16.37 9.58 -8.57
CA LYS A 39 -16.66 9.16 -7.18
C LYS A 39 -16.78 7.63 -7.02
N LEU A 40 -15.86 6.90 -7.62
CA LEU A 40 -15.83 5.44 -7.63
C LEU A 40 -15.52 4.85 -6.25
N ILE A 41 -14.82 5.59 -5.41
CA ILE A 41 -14.51 5.22 -4.03
C ILE A 41 -15.48 5.97 -3.11
N ASN A 42 -16.52 5.27 -2.66
CA ASN A 42 -17.54 5.84 -1.79
C ASN A 42 -17.06 5.86 -0.33
N SER A 43 -16.81 7.06 0.21
CA SER A 43 -16.39 7.25 1.59
C SER A 43 -17.49 6.97 2.63
N ASP A 44 -18.77 7.01 2.23
CA ASP A 44 -19.90 6.84 3.13
C ASP A 44 -20.09 5.38 3.60
N GLU A 45 -19.43 4.45 2.92
CA GLU A 45 -19.44 3.03 3.26
C GLU A 45 -18.40 2.62 4.31
N TYR A 46 -17.55 3.56 4.76
CA TYR A 46 -16.47 3.28 5.69
C TYR A 46 -16.80 3.76 7.10
N GLU A 47 -16.34 2.97 8.08
CA GLU A 47 -16.14 3.43 9.45
C GLU A 47 -14.78 4.09 9.59
N TYR A 48 -14.60 4.93 10.62
CA TYR A 48 -13.37 5.67 10.82
C TYR A 48 -12.81 5.49 12.22
N TYR A 49 -11.57 5.00 12.30
CA TYR A 49 -10.78 4.99 13.52
C TYR A 49 -10.02 6.31 13.65
N ASN A 50 -10.32 7.08 14.72
CA ASN A 50 -9.61 8.33 15.00
C ASN A 50 -8.21 8.01 15.59
N TRP A 51 -7.23 7.87 14.72
CA TRP A 51 -5.85 7.63 15.12
C TRP A 51 -5.08 8.94 15.25
N ARG A 52 -3.97 8.95 16.04
CA ARG A 52 -3.23 10.17 16.38
C ARG A 52 -2.70 10.97 15.18
N PHE A 53 -2.51 10.35 14.02
CA PHE A 53 -2.02 11.03 12.81
C PHE A 53 -3.10 11.26 11.75
N GLY A 54 -4.31 10.88 11.98
CA GLY A 54 -5.44 11.07 11.07
C GLY A 54 -6.50 9.99 11.21
N LYS A 55 -7.59 10.16 10.50
CA LYS A 55 -8.68 9.18 10.44
C LYS A 55 -8.29 8.03 9.53
N ILE A 56 -8.49 6.83 10.01
CA ILE A 56 -8.23 5.59 9.29
C ILE A 56 -9.55 4.97 8.88
N ALA A 57 -9.77 4.86 7.59
CA ALA A 57 -10.96 4.25 7.04
C ALA A 57 -10.85 2.73 7.09
N TYR A 58 -11.92 2.05 7.50
CA TYR A 58 -12.01 0.60 7.51
C TYR A 58 -13.43 0.13 7.27
N LYS A 59 -13.60 -1.14 6.90
CA LYS A 59 -14.90 -1.81 6.84
C LYS A 59 -14.83 -3.08 7.67
N LYS A 60 -15.98 -3.44 8.26
CA LYS A 60 -16.20 -4.70 8.98
C LYS A 60 -17.33 -5.46 8.30
N THR A 61 -17.12 -6.73 7.97
CA THR A 61 -18.11 -7.55 7.26
C THR A 61 -18.05 -8.99 7.78
N GLY A 62 -19.20 -9.64 7.92
CA GLY A 62 -19.31 -11.03 8.38
C GLY A 62 -19.29 -11.19 9.90
N GLU A 63 -19.35 -12.46 10.32
CA GLU A 63 -19.31 -12.90 11.72
C GLU A 63 -18.36 -14.11 11.82
N GLY A 64 -17.69 -14.29 12.96
CA GLY A 64 -16.73 -15.37 13.19
C GLY A 64 -15.39 -14.86 13.72
N SER A 65 -14.33 -15.65 13.62
CA SER A 65 -12.99 -15.27 14.06
C SER A 65 -12.48 -14.02 13.31
N PRO A 66 -11.76 -13.09 13.97
CA PRO A 66 -11.33 -11.86 13.34
C PRO A 66 -10.23 -12.10 12.31
N LEU A 67 -10.40 -11.49 11.13
CA LEU A 67 -9.45 -11.55 10.02
C LEU A 67 -9.18 -10.13 9.49
N LEU A 68 -7.94 -9.67 9.58
CA LEU A 68 -7.52 -8.36 9.09
C LEU A 68 -6.90 -8.47 7.69
N LEU A 69 -7.45 -7.76 6.72
CA LEU A 69 -6.91 -7.64 5.36
C LEU A 69 -6.18 -6.30 5.20
N VAL A 70 -4.87 -6.37 4.94
CA VAL A 70 -4.00 -5.20 4.76
C VAL A 70 -3.52 -5.13 3.31
N HIS A 71 -3.99 -4.12 2.57
CA HIS A 71 -3.62 -3.91 1.17
C HIS A 71 -2.15 -3.56 0.98
N ASN A 72 -1.63 -3.75 -0.22
CA ASN A 72 -0.28 -3.33 -0.60
C ASN A 72 -0.08 -1.82 -0.35
N LEU A 73 1.03 -1.42 0.27
CA LEU A 73 1.35 0.00 0.46
C LEU A 73 1.74 0.65 -0.87
N ASN A 74 0.80 1.30 -1.51
CA ASN A 74 1.00 2.10 -2.71
C ASN A 74 0.01 3.26 -2.72
N VAL A 75 0.40 4.40 -3.28
CA VAL A 75 -0.47 5.59 -3.34
C VAL A 75 -1.78 5.38 -4.11
N CYS A 76 -1.83 4.39 -4.98
CA CYS A 76 -3.03 4.01 -5.73
C CYS A 76 -3.86 2.93 -5.02
N SER A 77 -3.32 2.27 -3.98
CA SER A 77 -3.98 1.14 -3.31
C SER A 77 -5.00 1.60 -2.27
N SER A 78 -5.94 0.72 -1.99
CA SER A 78 -6.95 0.84 -0.95
C SER A 78 -7.51 -0.55 -0.66
N SER A 79 -8.43 -0.67 0.28
CA SER A 79 -9.21 -1.89 0.53
C SER A 79 -10.00 -2.41 -0.70
N TYR A 80 -10.10 -1.61 -1.78
CA TYR A 80 -10.60 -2.06 -3.08
C TYR A 80 -9.82 -3.26 -3.65
N GLU A 81 -8.57 -3.45 -3.23
CA GLU A 81 -7.76 -4.62 -3.55
C GLU A 81 -8.46 -5.93 -3.18
N TRP A 82 -9.23 -5.95 -2.10
CA TRP A 82 -9.89 -7.14 -1.54
C TRP A 82 -11.31 -7.39 -2.06
N ARG A 83 -11.81 -6.58 -3.02
CA ARG A 83 -13.20 -6.59 -3.49
C ARG A 83 -13.75 -7.98 -3.91
N ASN A 84 -12.89 -8.84 -4.43
CA ASN A 84 -13.28 -10.17 -4.88
C ASN A 84 -13.25 -11.22 -3.76
N ASN A 85 -12.59 -10.94 -2.62
CA ASN A 85 -12.32 -11.91 -1.57
C ASN A 85 -13.24 -11.74 -0.36
N ILE A 86 -13.68 -10.49 -0.07
CA ILE A 86 -14.41 -10.15 1.16
C ILE A 86 -15.66 -11.00 1.34
N ALA A 87 -16.48 -11.16 0.30
CA ALA A 87 -17.76 -11.86 0.39
C ALA A 87 -17.61 -13.35 0.75
N GLU A 88 -16.55 -14.00 0.29
CA GLU A 88 -16.28 -15.40 0.59
C GLU A 88 -15.69 -15.55 2.00
N LEU A 89 -14.66 -14.78 2.33
CA LEU A 89 -14.02 -14.79 3.66
C LEU A 89 -15.01 -14.41 4.77
N ALA A 90 -15.96 -13.53 4.49
CA ALA A 90 -16.98 -13.11 5.47
C ALA A 90 -18.03 -14.17 5.80
N LYS A 91 -18.00 -15.34 5.16
CA LYS A 91 -18.89 -16.47 5.51
C LYS A 91 -18.42 -17.16 6.80
N SER A 92 -17.12 -17.17 7.07
CA SER A 92 -16.49 -17.86 8.20
C SER A 92 -15.77 -16.91 9.18
N HIS A 93 -15.50 -15.66 8.75
CA HIS A 93 -14.72 -14.70 9.51
C HIS A 93 -15.43 -13.35 9.69
N THR A 94 -15.08 -12.65 10.75
CA THR A 94 -15.31 -11.21 10.87
C THR A 94 -14.14 -10.51 10.15
N VAL A 95 -14.37 -10.13 8.90
CA VAL A 95 -13.37 -9.53 8.01
C VAL A 95 -13.26 -8.03 8.24
N TYR A 96 -12.08 -7.57 8.61
CA TYR A 96 -11.72 -6.16 8.68
C TYR A 96 -10.84 -5.79 7.49
N THR A 97 -11.25 -4.80 6.70
CA THR A 97 -10.40 -4.22 5.65
C THR A 97 -10.02 -2.80 6.06
N ILE A 98 -8.74 -2.48 6.03
CA ILE A 98 -8.22 -1.17 6.42
C ILE A 98 -7.63 -0.45 5.21
N ASP A 99 -7.91 0.85 5.07
CA ASP A 99 -7.14 1.74 4.20
C ASP A 99 -5.98 2.32 5.03
N LEU A 100 -4.74 2.02 4.65
CA LEU A 100 -3.57 2.53 5.36
C LEU A 100 -3.49 4.06 5.27
N LEU A 101 -2.91 4.71 6.28
CA LEU A 101 -2.71 6.17 6.28
C LEU A 101 -1.99 6.61 4.99
N GLY A 102 -2.54 7.58 4.29
CA GLY A 102 -2.03 8.03 2.98
C GLY A 102 -2.66 7.32 1.79
N CYS A 103 -3.53 6.33 1.98
CA CYS A 103 -4.17 5.50 0.96
C CYS A 103 -5.71 5.56 1.05
N GLY A 104 -6.40 5.17 -0.01
CA GLY A 104 -7.85 4.96 -0.06
C GLY A 104 -8.68 6.12 0.50
N CYS A 105 -9.54 5.85 1.47
CA CYS A 105 -10.36 6.82 2.18
C CYS A 105 -9.75 7.29 3.52
N SER A 106 -8.55 6.83 3.89
CA SER A 106 -7.83 7.33 5.06
C SER A 106 -7.20 8.69 4.81
N ASP A 107 -7.01 9.46 5.88
CA ASP A 107 -6.37 10.79 5.84
C ASP A 107 -4.95 10.73 5.24
N ARG A 108 -4.53 11.84 4.63
CA ARG A 108 -3.22 12.00 3.97
C ARG A 108 -2.43 13.17 4.55
N PRO A 109 -2.03 13.13 5.82
CA PRO A 109 -1.30 14.23 6.43
C PRO A 109 0.08 14.45 5.77
N GLY A 110 0.53 15.70 5.75
CA GLY A 110 1.84 16.11 5.23
C GLY A 110 2.99 15.75 6.17
N LEU A 111 3.20 14.47 6.45
CA LEU A 111 4.24 13.97 7.35
C LEU A 111 5.25 13.06 6.63
N THR A 112 6.29 12.62 7.32
CA THR A 112 7.20 11.60 6.81
C THR A 112 6.65 10.22 7.14
N TYR A 113 6.21 9.51 6.12
CA TYR A 113 5.72 8.14 6.23
C TYR A 113 6.91 7.19 6.38
N THR A 114 6.94 6.46 7.48
CA THR A 114 8.01 5.50 7.81
C THR A 114 7.41 4.12 8.07
N ASN A 115 8.26 3.08 8.02
CA ASN A 115 7.86 1.73 8.41
C ASN A 115 7.25 1.68 9.83
N TYR A 116 7.89 2.33 10.81
CA TYR A 116 7.40 2.35 12.21
C TYR A 116 6.00 2.96 12.34
N LEU A 117 5.67 3.96 11.51
CA LEU A 117 4.34 4.55 11.48
C LEU A 117 3.27 3.50 11.11
N TYR A 118 3.55 2.64 10.13
CA TYR A 118 2.61 1.59 9.72
C TYR A 118 2.56 0.42 10.70
N VAL A 119 3.71 0.04 11.28
CA VAL A 119 3.74 -0.95 12.36
C VAL A 119 2.87 -0.52 13.54
N GLU A 120 3.00 0.74 13.96
CA GLU A 120 2.20 1.30 15.04
C GLU A 120 0.72 1.41 14.67
N LEU A 121 0.41 1.81 13.42
CA LEU A 121 -0.96 1.87 12.93
C LEU A 121 -1.64 0.50 13.01
N ILE A 122 -1.01 -0.55 12.47
CA ILE A 122 -1.54 -1.92 12.46
C ILE A 122 -1.72 -2.42 13.90
N THR A 123 -0.70 -2.25 14.75
CA THR A 123 -0.76 -2.65 16.17
C THR A 123 -1.91 -1.96 16.91
N ASN A 124 -2.06 -0.65 16.73
CA ASN A 124 -3.11 0.13 17.39
C ASN A 124 -4.49 -0.20 16.84
N PHE A 125 -4.61 -0.46 15.54
CA PHE A 125 -5.87 -0.86 14.92
C PHE A 125 -6.35 -2.20 15.48
N ILE A 126 -5.47 -3.19 15.57
CA ILE A 126 -5.82 -4.49 16.17
C ILE A 126 -6.25 -4.30 17.63
N LYS A 127 -5.48 -3.56 18.44
CA LYS A 127 -5.77 -3.37 19.86
C LYS A 127 -7.05 -2.57 20.15
N HIS A 128 -7.36 -1.55 19.34
CA HIS A 128 -8.45 -0.62 19.66
C HIS A 128 -9.74 -0.89 18.89
N ILE A 129 -9.66 -1.49 17.70
CA ILE A 129 -10.82 -1.72 16.83
C ILE A 129 -11.21 -3.20 16.83
N ILE A 130 -10.25 -4.11 16.67
CA ILE A 130 -10.53 -5.55 16.69
C ILE A 130 -10.67 -6.02 18.14
N GLY A 131 -9.72 -5.66 19.01
CA GLY A 131 -9.78 -5.90 20.46
C GLY A 131 -9.39 -7.32 20.89
N GLU A 132 -9.05 -8.19 19.97
CA GLU A 132 -8.66 -9.60 20.21
C GLU A 132 -7.55 -10.05 19.25
N LYS A 133 -6.94 -11.20 19.52
CA LYS A 133 -5.89 -11.79 18.68
C LYS A 133 -6.51 -12.15 17.33
N THR A 134 -5.90 -11.68 16.23
CA THR A 134 -6.47 -11.75 14.87
C THR A 134 -5.52 -12.43 13.89
N ASP A 135 -6.08 -13.09 12.89
CA ASP A 135 -5.34 -13.53 11.71
C ASP A 135 -5.19 -12.37 10.73
N VAL A 136 -4.08 -12.34 9.99
CA VAL A 136 -3.78 -11.24 9.07
C VAL A 136 -3.42 -11.76 7.69
N ILE A 137 -4.11 -11.25 6.67
CA ILE A 137 -3.69 -11.39 5.27
C ILE A 137 -3.14 -10.03 4.82
N VAL A 138 -1.92 -10.04 4.29
CA VAL A 138 -1.22 -8.81 3.91
C VAL A 138 -0.54 -8.95 2.57
N SER A 139 -0.57 -7.91 1.75
CA SER A 139 -0.03 -7.93 0.40
C SER A 139 1.17 -6.98 0.22
N GLY A 140 2.12 -7.41 -0.59
CA GLY A 140 3.24 -6.62 -1.12
C GLY A 140 4.06 -5.89 -0.06
N GLU A 141 4.26 -4.59 -0.30
CA GLU A 141 5.10 -3.70 0.53
C GLU A 141 4.60 -3.52 1.98
N SER A 142 3.39 -4.00 2.30
CA SER A 142 2.86 -3.98 3.67
C SER A 142 3.30 -5.19 4.51
N CYS A 143 3.75 -6.28 3.89
CA CYS A 143 4.18 -7.50 4.59
C CYS A 143 5.21 -7.25 5.70
N PRO A 144 6.27 -6.45 5.47
CA PRO A 144 7.27 -6.16 6.49
C PRO A 144 6.68 -5.52 7.76
N PHE A 145 5.64 -4.71 7.64
CA PHE A 145 5.05 -4.02 8.79
C PHE A 145 4.29 -4.97 9.69
N VAL A 146 3.60 -5.96 9.11
CA VAL A 146 2.91 -7.03 9.86
C VAL A 146 3.93 -7.90 10.58
N LEU A 147 5.02 -8.32 9.91
CA LEU A 147 6.10 -9.10 10.56
C LEU A 147 6.74 -8.33 11.72
N MET A 148 6.97 -7.02 11.57
CA MET A 148 7.48 -6.18 12.65
C MET A 148 6.46 -6.03 13.79
N ALA A 149 5.16 -5.94 13.49
CA ALA A 149 4.10 -5.90 14.50
C ALA A 149 4.06 -7.21 15.30
N CYS A 150 4.13 -8.38 14.66
CA CYS A 150 4.25 -9.69 15.32
C CYS A 150 5.47 -9.75 16.23
N ALA A 151 6.66 -9.32 15.74
CA ALA A 151 7.89 -9.37 16.53
C ALA A 151 7.90 -8.40 17.72
N ASN A 152 7.11 -7.32 17.65
CA ASN A 152 6.99 -6.34 18.74
C ASN A 152 5.96 -6.77 19.81
N ASP A 153 4.92 -7.50 19.42
CA ASP A 153 3.85 -7.96 20.31
C ASP A 153 3.23 -9.26 19.80
N GLU A 154 3.63 -10.36 20.39
CA GLU A 154 3.22 -11.74 20.01
C GLU A 154 1.74 -12.00 20.35
N THR A 155 1.09 -11.13 21.12
CA THR A 155 -0.27 -11.35 21.63
C THR A 155 -1.36 -10.90 20.67
N ILE A 156 -1.05 -10.07 19.68
CA ILE A 156 -2.06 -9.40 18.84
C ILE A 156 -2.35 -10.11 17.52
N ILE A 157 -1.37 -10.84 16.98
CA ILE A 157 -1.51 -11.54 15.68
C ILE A 157 -1.31 -13.05 15.91
N ASN A 158 -2.22 -13.84 15.37
CA ASN A 158 -2.19 -15.30 15.42
C ASN A 158 -1.45 -15.87 14.21
N LYS A 159 -2.08 -15.95 13.06
CA LYS A 159 -1.50 -16.44 11.80
C LYS A 159 -1.30 -15.28 10.81
N VAL A 160 -0.33 -15.42 9.92
CA VAL A 160 -0.04 -14.42 8.88
C VAL A 160 0.02 -15.09 7.51
N ILE A 161 -0.77 -14.57 6.57
CA ILE A 161 -0.67 -14.92 5.16
C ILE A 161 -0.10 -13.71 4.41
N MET A 162 1.07 -13.86 3.82
CA MET A 162 1.72 -12.83 3.01
C MET A 162 1.51 -13.12 1.52
N ILE A 163 1.16 -12.11 0.75
CA ILE A 163 1.01 -12.23 -0.71
C ILE A 163 2.15 -11.49 -1.38
N ASN A 164 2.98 -12.20 -2.11
CA ASN A 164 4.12 -11.66 -2.85
C ASN A 164 4.91 -10.61 -2.04
N PRO A 165 5.52 -10.99 -0.91
CA PRO A 165 6.31 -10.07 -0.10
C PRO A 165 7.50 -9.51 -0.90
N PRO A 166 7.95 -8.27 -0.61
CA PRO A 166 9.09 -7.69 -1.30
C PRO A 166 10.40 -8.39 -0.94
N ASN A 167 11.37 -8.30 -1.84
CA ASN A 167 12.71 -8.85 -1.68
C ASN A 167 13.43 -8.26 -0.44
N LEU A 168 14.06 -9.11 0.37
CA LEU A 168 14.72 -8.73 1.62
C LEU A 168 15.91 -7.77 1.40
N VAL A 169 16.63 -7.91 0.28
CA VAL A 169 17.76 -7.03 -0.07
C VAL A 169 17.28 -5.61 -0.34
N ASP A 170 16.13 -5.45 -1.00
CA ASP A 170 15.56 -4.13 -1.27
C ASP A 170 15.02 -3.48 0.00
N LEU A 171 14.42 -4.24 0.89
CA LEU A 171 13.92 -3.78 2.19
C LEU A 171 15.05 -3.29 3.11
N ALA A 172 16.25 -3.84 3.00
CA ALA A 172 17.39 -3.41 3.78
C ALA A 172 18.00 -2.06 3.34
N LYS A 173 17.61 -1.54 2.17
CA LYS A 173 18.11 -0.27 1.66
C LYS A 173 17.53 0.91 2.43
N ILE A 174 18.40 1.77 2.98
CA ILE A 174 18.03 2.93 3.80
C ILE A 174 18.03 4.24 2.99
N PRO A 175 17.33 5.29 3.47
CA PRO A 175 17.40 6.62 2.90
C PRO A 175 18.81 7.22 2.92
N THR A 176 19.18 7.91 1.84
CA THR A 176 20.48 8.60 1.68
C THR A 176 20.32 10.13 1.77
N LYS A 177 21.44 10.88 1.73
CA LYS A 177 21.38 12.36 1.61
C LYS A 177 20.65 12.80 0.33
N ARG A 178 20.82 12.05 -0.78
CA ARG A 178 20.07 12.29 -2.04
C ARG A 178 18.57 12.02 -1.86
N SER A 179 18.21 10.98 -1.13
CA SER A 179 16.82 10.66 -0.78
C SER A 179 16.14 11.82 -0.06
N LYS A 180 16.81 12.44 0.93
CA LYS A 180 16.31 13.61 1.66
C LYS A 180 16.06 14.81 0.72
N PHE A 181 16.97 15.07 -0.21
CA PHE A 181 16.82 16.15 -1.18
C PHE A 181 15.64 15.93 -2.12
N ILE A 182 15.52 14.73 -2.71
CA ILE A 182 14.40 14.34 -3.59
C ILE A 182 13.06 14.45 -2.83
N LYS A 183 12.99 13.92 -1.60
CA LYS A 183 11.80 14.03 -0.76
C LYS A 183 11.37 15.49 -0.58
N ASN A 184 12.30 16.39 -0.28
CA ASN A 184 11.99 17.81 -0.07
C ASN A 184 11.46 18.49 -1.35
N ILE A 185 11.96 18.13 -2.53
CA ILE A 185 11.42 18.60 -3.81
C ILE A 185 9.97 18.13 -3.98
N LEU A 186 9.71 16.83 -3.76
CA LEU A 186 8.37 16.25 -3.89
C LEU A 186 7.38 16.80 -2.84
N TYR A 187 7.88 17.27 -1.70
CA TYR A 187 7.05 17.91 -0.66
C TYR A 187 6.65 19.34 -1.01
N SER A 188 7.31 19.97 -2.00
CA SER A 188 6.95 21.34 -2.40
C SER A 188 5.51 21.42 -2.91
N PRO A 189 4.76 22.49 -2.60
CA PRO A 189 3.32 22.54 -2.84
C PRO A 189 2.92 22.40 -4.32
N ILE A 190 3.49 23.20 -5.20
CA ILE A 190 3.09 23.24 -6.63
C ILE A 190 3.95 22.31 -7.45
N LEU A 191 5.27 22.45 -7.34
CA LEU A 191 6.22 21.66 -8.14
C LEU A 191 6.18 20.17 -7.76
N GLY A 192 6.14 19.86 -6.47
CA GLY A 192 6.06 18.47 -5.99
C GLY A 192 4.78 17.79 -6.44
N THR A 193 3.63 18.48 -6.38
CA THR A 193 2.36 17.95 -6.88
C THR A 193 2.39 17.77 -8.39
N PHE A 194 2.99 18.68 -9.13
CA PHE A 194 3.14 18.58 -10.58
C PHE A 194 4.01 17.37 -10.97
N ILE A 195 5.16 17.19 -10.30
CA ILE A 195 6.03 16.03 -10.51
C ILE A 195 5.28 14.74 -10.16
N TYR A 196 4.58 14.69 -9.03
CA TYR A 196 3.76 13.55 -8.64
C TYR A 196 2.76 13.17 -9.75
N ASN A 197 2.00 14.15 -10.25
CA ASN A 197 1.00 13.96 -11.30
C ASN A 197 1.60 13.49 -12.64
N MET A 198 2.86 13.84 -12.93
CA MET A 198 3.57 13.30 -14.10
C MET A 198 3.89 11.82 -13.95
N TYR A 199 4.23 11.36 -12.74
CA TYR A 199 4.53 9.96 -12.45
C TYR A 199 3.28 9.11 -12.20
N VAL A 200 2.26 9.69 -11.57
CA VAL A 200 1.03 8.98 -11.18
C VAL A 200 -0.12 9.54 -12.02
N ASN A 201 -0.30 8.97 -13.18
CA ASN A 201 -1.35 9.33 -14.15
C ASN A 201 -2.05 8.07 -14.68
N LYS A 202 -3.20 8.23 -15.34
CA LYS A 202 -4.01 7.12 -15.84
C LYS A 202 -3.20 6.12 -16.69
N LYS A 203 -2.28 6.60 -17.54
CA LYS A 203 -1.47 5.74 -18.41
C LYS A 203 -0.46 4.90 -17.63
N THR A 204 0.25 5.53 -16.67
CA THR A 204 1.23 4.83 -15.84
C THR A 204 0.56 3.82 -14.91
N ILE A 205 -0.63 4.14 -14.38
CA ILE A 205 -1.43 3.21 -13.57
C ILE A 205 -1.92 2.05 -14.42
N ALA A 206 -2.49 2.30 -15.60
CA ALA A 206 -2.91 1.25 -16.51
C ALA A 206 -1.75 0.31 -16.87
N HIS A 207 -0.58 0.86 -17.20
CA HIS A 207 0.62 0.07 -17.49
C HIS A 207 1.07 -0.77 -16.29
N ALA A 208 1.08 -0.20 -15.09
CA ALA A 208 1.44 -0.90 -13.86
C ALA A 208 0.47 -2.06 -13.56
N LEU A 209 -0.84 -1.82 -13.67
CA LEU A 209 -1.85 -2.87 -13.53
C LEU A 209 -1.68 -3.97 -14.58
N CYS A 210 -1.55 -3.62 -15.86
CA CYS A 210 -1.31 -4.60 -16.93
C CYS A 210 -0.05 -5.46 -16.68
N SER A 211 1.01 -4.89 -16.14
CA SER A 211 2.22 -5.65 -15.79
C SER A 211 2.04 -6.55 -14.57
N SER A 212 1.13 -6.19 -13.67
CA SER A 212 0.84 -6.92 -12.43
C SER A 212 -0.07 -8.14 -12.63
N TYR A 213 -0.78 -8.24 -13.75
CA TYR A 213 -1.64 -9.37 -14.07
C TYR A 213 -0.99 -10.32 -15.08
N TYR A 214 -1.29 -11.61 -14.95
CA TYR A 214 -0.95 -12.61 -15.95
C TYR A 214 -1.82 -12.44 -17.20
N THR A 215 -3.14 -12.32 -17.01
CA THR A 215 -4.12 -12.09 -18.08
C THR A 215 -4.51 -10.60 -18.12
N GLN A 216 -3.86 -9.84 -18.99
CA GLN A 216 -4.04 -8.38 -19.07
C GLN A 216 -5.47 -7.94 -19.43
N ASN A 217 -6.24 -8.79 -20.12
CA ASN A 217 -7.62 -8.49 -20.55
C ASN A 217 -8.64 -8.53 -19.39
N GLU A 218 -8.26 -8.97 -18.22
CA GLU A 218 -9.14 -9.00 -17.03
C GLU A 218 -9.26 -7.65 -16.32
N ILE A 219 -8.39 -6.69 -16.68
CA ILE A 219 -8.39 -5.35 -16.08
C ILE A 219 -9.46 -4.50 -16.75
N SER A 220 -10.46 -4.10 -16.00
CA SER A 220 -11.51 -3.21 -16.47
C SER A 220 -11.05 -1.73 -16.46
N GLU A 221 -11.68 -0.91 -17.29
CA GLU A 221 -11.46 0.54 -17.23
C GLU A 221 -11.86 1.12 -15.87
N LYS A 222 -12.90 0.55 -15.23
CA LYS A 222 -13.33 0.90 -13.88
C LYS A 222 -12.22 0.67 -12.87
N ASP A 223 -11.48 -0.45 -12.95
CA ASP A 223 -10.34 -0.69 -12.06
C ASP A 223 -9.29 0.41 -12.20
N ILE A 224 -8.88 0.73 -13.43
CA ILE A 224 -7.89 1.79 -13.71
C ILE A 224 -8.35 3.13 -13.13
N LEU A 225 -9.62 3.49 -13.32
CA LEU A 225 -10.19 4.73 -12.80
C LEU A 225 -10.26 4.73 -11.27
N THR A 226 -10.61 3.61 -10.64
CA THR A 226 -10.65 3.48 -9.18
C THR A 226 -9.26 3.67 -8.55
N TYR A 227 -8.22 3.04 -9.10
CA TYR A 227 -6.84 3.24 -8.66
C TYR A 227 -6.35 4.66 -8.93
N PHE A 228 -6.78 5.28 -10.03
CA PHE A 228 -6.45 6.66 -10.37
C PHE A 228 -7.12 7.65 -9.40
N GLU A 229 -8.39 7.44 -9.05
CA GLU A 229 -9.09 8.23 -8.05
C GLU A 229 -8.42 8.08 -6.68
N ALA A 230 -8.12 6.84 -6.24
CA ALA A 230 -7.42 6.60 -4.98
C ALA A 230 -6.14 7.41 -4.85
N ALA A 231 -5.35 7.52 -5.92
CA ALA A 231 -4.09 8.25 -5.93
C ALA A 231 -4.24 9.77 -5.79
N HIS A 232 -5.40 10.35 -6.15
CA HIS A 232 -5.59 11.80 -6.26
C HIS A 232 -6.60 12.40 -5.27
N LYS A 233 -7.20 11.60 -4.38
CA LYS A 233 -8.07 12.12 -3.31
C LYS A 233 -7.33 13.12 -2.41
N GLU A 234 -8.09 13.98 -1.72
CA GLU A 234 -7.59 14.96 -0.75
C GLU A 234 -6.45 15.85 -1.28
N HIS A 235 -6.74 16.57 -2.37
CA HIS A 235 -5.82 17.54 -2.94
C HIS A 235 -4.45 16.96 -3.33
N THR A 236 -4.44 15.68 -3.76
CA THR A 236 -3.22 14.98 -4.18
C THR A 236 -2.15 14.90 -3.08
N ASN A 237 -2.58 14.86 -1.81
CA ASN A 237 -1.66 14.72 -0.67
C ASN A 237 -0.96 13.35 -0.62
N SER A 238 -1.41 12.37 -1.41
CA SER A 238 -0.69 11.10 -1.62
C SER A 238 0.77 11.29 -2.08
N LYS A 239 1.13 12.47 -2.58
CA LYS A 239 2.52 12.82 -2.92
C LYS A 239 3.50 12.68 -1.75
N TYR A 240 3.04 12.86 -0.50
CA TYR A 240 3.88 12.71 0.69
C TYR A 240 4.28 11.26 0.91
N LEU A 241 3.30 10.33 0.81
CA LEU A 241 3.58 8.89 0.82
C LEU A 241 4.45 8.49 -0.37
N PHE A 242 4.11 8.91 -1.59
CA PHE A 242 4.90 8.66 -2.79
C PHE A 242 6.37 9.06 -2.62
N ALA A 243 6.61 10.27 -2.10
CA ALA A 243 7.96 10.75 -1.85
C ALA A 243 8.72 9.86 -0.86
N CYS A 244 8.06 9.39 0.20
CA CYS A 244 8.67 8.51 1.20
C CYS A 244 8.97 7.12 0.61
N GLN A 245 8.08 6.54 -0.18
CA GLN A 245 8.31 5.27 -0.87
C GLN A 245 9.47 5.38 -1.86
N LYS A 246 9.46 6.36 -2.76
CA LYS A 246 10.53 6.59 -3.75
C LYS A 246 11.89 6.88 -3.12
N THR A 247 11.91 7.32 -1.89
CA THR A 247 13.13 7.66 -1.15
C THR A 247 13.45 6.68 -0.02
N ARG A 248 12.74 5.54 0.03
CA ARG A 248 13.00 4.40 0.94
C ARG A 248 12.79 4.68 2.42
N TYR A 249 11.97 5.67 2.77
CA TYR A 249 11.62 5.92 4.17
C TYR A 249 10.65 4.88 4.73
N THR A 250 9.90 4.19 3.86
CA THR A 250 8.99 3.09 4.21
C THR A 250 9.67 1.73 4.26
N ASN A 251 10.90 1.60 3.77
CA ASN A 251 11.63 0.34 3.79
C ASN A 251 11.85 -0.15 5.23
N ALA A 252 11.75 -1.45 5.42
CA ALA A 252 11.90 -2.10 6.72
C ALA A 252 12.79 -3.34 6.62
N ASN A 253 13.97 -3.31 7.22
CA ASN A 253 14.79 -4.50 7.36
C ASN A 253 14.19 -5.43 8.41
N VAL A 254 13.60 -6.55 7.97
CA VAL A 254 12.90 -7.51 8.83
C VAL A 254 13.72 -8.74 9.21
N LEU A 255 14.98 -8.85 8.77
CA LEU A 255 15.83 -10.02 9.02
C LEU A 255 15.93 -10.38 10.52
N HIS A 256 16.08 -9.37 11.37
CA HIS A 256 16.14 -9.57 12.82
C HIS A 256 14.79 -9.90 13.46
N CYS A 257 13.68 -9.57 12.78
CA CYS A 257 12.33 -9.93 13.22
C CYS A 257 12.07 -11.41 12.93
N LEU A 258 12.38 -11.89 11.72
CA LEU A 258 12.11 -13.26 11.28
C LEU A 258 12.63 -14.31 12.28
N ASN A 259 13.81 -14.11 12.86
CA ASN A 259 14.40 -15.02 13.84
C ASN A 259 13.68 -15.05 15.20
N LYS A 260 12.72 -14.17 15.44
CA LYS A 260 11.98 -14.05 16.70
C LYS A 260 10.52 -14.45 16.56
N LEU A 261 10.05 -14.73 15.35
CA LEU A 261 8.64 -15.02 15.10
C LEU A 261 8.32 -16.46 15.47
N ASN A 262 7.27 -16.62 16.28
CA ASN A 262 6.67 -17.90 16.63
C ASN A 262 5.30 -18.11 15.94
N ASN A 263 4.85 -17.11 15.16
CA ASN A 263 3.59 -17.19 14.43
C ASN A 263 3.68 -18.20 13.29
N SER A 264 2.57 -18.87 12.99
CA SER A 264 2.42 -19.61 11.73
C SER A 264 2.33 -18.60 10.57
N ILE A 265 3.19 -18.78 9.56
CA ILE A 265 3.27 -17.85 8.42
C ILE A 265 3.19 -18.66 7.12
N SER A 266 2.29 -18.25 6.23
CA SER A 266 2.21 -18.73 4.85
C SER A 266 2.51 -17.61 3.86
N ILE A 267 3.19 -17.93 2.76
CA ILE A 267 3.43 -17.03 1.65
C ILE A 267 2.74 -17.57 0.41
N ILE A 268 1.77 -16.81 -0.12
CA ILE A 268 1.11 -17.11 -1.39
C ILE A 268 1.81 -16.33 -2.50
N VAL A 269 2.33 -17.06 -3.51
CA VAL A 269 3.10 -16.46 -4.60
C VAL A 269 2.45 -16.67 -5.96
N GLY A 270 2.43 -15.60 -6.77
CA GLY A 270 2.11 -15.68 -8.19
C GLY A 270 3.30 -16.18 -8.99
N LYS A 271 3.25 -17.46 -9.41
CA LYS A 271 4.38 -18.18 -10.05
C LYS A 271 4.80 -17.63 -11.41
N SER A 272 3.95 -16.86 -12.09
CA SER A 272 4.30 -16.33 -13.42
C SER A 272 5.25 -15.12 -13.37
N ASN A 273 5.57 -14.62 -12.16
CA ASN A 273 6.71 -13.74 -11.93
C ASN A 273 7.76 -14.48 -11.09
N PRO A 274 8.92 -14.88 -11.68
CA PRO A 274 9.96 -15.62 -10.95
C PRO A 274 10.53 -14.88 -9.74
N GLU A 275 10.51 -13.55 -9.73
CA GLU A 275 10.98 -12.73 -8.60
C GLU A 275 10.15 -12.97 -7.32
N ASN A 276 8.84 -13.24 -7.47
CA ASN A 276 7.98 -13.55 -6.33
C ASN A 276 8.40 -14.85 -5.64
N SER A 277 8.68 -15.91 -6.42
CA SER A 277 9.14 -17.18 -5.88
C SER A 277 10.53 -17.08 -5.25
N LEU A 278 11.41 -16.28 -5.84
CA LEU A 278 12.75 -16.03 -5.29
C LEU A 278 12.65 -15.30 -3.95
N ALA A 279 11.84 -14.23 -3.89
CA ALA A 279 11.61 -13.48 -2.66
C ALA A 279 11.04 -14.39 -1.55
N ALA A 280 10.01 -15.20 -1.84
CA ALA A 280 9.44 -16.13 -0.86
C ALA A 280 10.47 -17.13 -0.33
N SER A 281 11.32 -17.66 -1.21
CA SER A 281 12.40 -18.57 -0.82
C SER A 281 13.44 -17.87 0.07
N GLU A 282 13.71 -16.59 -0.12
CA GLU A 282 14.58 -15.81 0.78
C GLU A 282 14.01 -15.78 2.20
N TYR A 283 12.70 -15.51 2.37
CA TYR A 283 12.06 -15.54 3.70
C TYR A 283 12.15 -16.91 4.35
N GLN A 284 11.85 -17.98 3.59
CA GLN A 284 11.91 -19.37 4.09
C GLN A 284 13.33 -19.78 4.49
N ASN A 285 14.38 -19.27 3.83
CA ASN A 285 15.77 -19.52 4.23
C ASN A 285 16.10 -18.95 5.62
N TYR A 286 15.46 -17.83 6.02
CA TYR A 286 15.64 -17.24 7.35
C TYR A 286 14.70 -17.83 8.41
N LEU A 287 13.50 -18.25 8.00
CA LEU A 287 12.50 -18.89 8.87
C LEU A 287 11.94 -20.13 8.15
N PRO A 288 12.55 -21.32 8.34
CA PRO A 288 12.18 -22.55 7.63
C PRO A 288 10.75 -23.04 7.87
N SER A 289 10.08 -22.58 8.93
CA SER A 289 8.68 -22.89 9.22
C SER A 289 7.69 -22.16 8.31
N ILE A 290 8.14 -21.22 7.45
CA ILE A 290 7.27 -20.56 6.50
C ILE A 290 6.82 -21.54 5.43
N GLU A 291 5.51 -21.64 5.24
CA GLU A 291 4.89 -22.39 4.15
C GLU A 291 4.80 -21.54 2.90
N ILE A 292 5.02 -22.14 1.72
CA ILE A 292 4.93 -21.43 0.44
C ILE A 292 3.90 -22.12 -0.45
N ALA A 293 2.80 -21.42 -0.72
CA ALA A 293 1.77 -21.83 -1.67
C ALA A 293 1.94 -21.07 -3.00
N GLY A 294 2.12 -21.79 -4.10
CA GLY A 294 2.39 -21.17 -5.38
C GLY A 294 1.24 -21.30 -6.37
N MET A 295 0.64 -20.19 -6.79
CA MET A 295 -0.47 -20.12 -7.73
C MET A 295 0.03 -19.96 -9.17
N ALA A 296 -0.25 -20.96 -10.02
CA ALA A 296 0.13 -20.93 -11.43
C ALA A 296 -0.75 -19.95 -12.24
N LYS A 297 -0.19 -19.37 -13.30
CA LYS A 297 -0.90 -18.39 -14.16
C LYS A 297 -1.41 -17.15 -13.39
N THR A 298 -0.67 -16.72 -12.39
CA THR A 298 -0.88 -15.46 -11.66
C THR A 298 0.44 -14.73 -11.50
N LYS A 299 0.41 -13.41 -11.33
CA LYS A 299 1.59 -12.57 -11.10
C LYS A 299 1.54 -11.89 -9.73
N GLN A 300 1.39 -10.54 -9.71
CA GLN A 300 1.48 -9.77 -8.46
C GLN A 300 0.21 -9.82 -7.61
N LEU A 301 -0.93 -10.11 -8.22
CA LEU A 301 -2.24 -10.04 -7.56
C LEU A 301 -2.98 -11.40 -7.63
N PRO A 302 -2.38 -12.52 -7.14
CA PRO A 302 -2.97 -13.85 -7.25
C PRO A 302 -4.37 -13.93 -6.60
N HIS A 303 -4.61 -13.19 -5.52
CA HIS A 303 -5.88 -13.08 -4.82
C HIS A 303 -7.00 -12.38 -5.62
N ILE A 304 -6.63 -11.63 -6.67
CA ILE A 304 -7.60 -11.02 -7.60
C ILE A 304 -7.75 -11.88 -8.85
N GLU A 305 -6.63 -12.38 -9.38
CA GLU A 305 -6.58 -13.12 -10.63
C GLU A 305 -7.24 -14.51 -10.53
N LYS A 306 -7.14 -15.15 -9.36
CA LYS A 306 -7.72 -16.47 -9.10
C LYS A 306 -8.28 -16.54 -7.68
N CYS A 307 -9.40 -15.85 -7.50
CA CYS A 307 -10.02 -15.68 -6.19
C CYS A 307 -10.34 -17.03 -5.52
N ASP A 308 -10.95 -17.99 -6.24
CA ASP A 308 -11.37 -19.27 -5.66
C ASP A 308 -10.17 -20.10 -5.17
N GLU A 309 -9.11 -20.21 -6.01
CA GLU A 309 -7.86 -20.92 -5.64
C GLU A 309 -7.15 -20.21 -4.49
N PHE A 310 -7.23 -18.88 -4.42
CA PHE A 310 -6.69 -18.10 -3.31
C PHE A 310 -7.44 -18.36 -2.00
N ILE A 311 -8.77 -18.32 -2.02
CA ILE A 311 -9.61 -18.60 -0.84
C ILE A 311 -9.37 -20.02 -0.32
N GLU A 312 -9.30 -21.03 -1.20
CA GLU A 312 -8.97 -22.40 -0.82
C GLU A 312 -7.64 -22.49 -0.06
N ASN A 313 -6.58 -21.86 -0.56
CA ASN A 313 -5.28 -21.81 0.12
C ASN A 313 -5.37 -21.09 1.48
N VAL A 314 -6.16 -20.04 1.59
CA VAL A 314 -6.39 -19.30 2.84
C VAL A 314 -7.09 -20.18 3.87
N GLU A 315 -8.21 -20.81 3.50
CA GLU A 315 -9.02 -21.64 4.40
C GLU A 315 -8.22 -22.88 4.87
N ILE A 316 -7.46 -23.53 4.00
CA ILE A 316 -6.57 -24.65 4.39
C ILE A 316 -5.60 -24.18 5.48
N PHE A 317 -4.88 -23.07 5.26
CA PHE A 317 -3.90 -22.58 6.22
C PHE A 317 -4.52 -22.09 7.53
N LEU A 318 -5.70 -21.49 7.49
CA LEU A 318 -6.38 -20.99 8.69
C LEU A 318 -7.01 -22.13 9.52
N SER A 319 -7.48 -23.23 8.88
CA SER A 319 -8.10 -24.38 9.56
C SER A 319 -7.09 -25.33 10.23
N ASP A 320 -5.86 -25.44 9.74
CA ASP A 320 -4.87 -26.44 10.19
C ASP A 320 -4.47 -26.37 11.69
N ALA A 321 -5.01 -25.43 12.48
CA ALA A 321 -4.69 -25.29 13.90
C ALA A 321 -5.80 -25.76 14.87
N GLU A 322 -7.00 -26.08 14.38
CA GLU A 322 -8.11 -26.52 15.26
C GLU A 322 -8.08 -28.03 15.57
N GLU A 323 -7.27 -28.84 14.87
CA GLU A 323 -7.22 -30.29 15.09
C GLU A 323 -6.18 -30.77 16.14
N CYS A 324 -5.51 -29.84 16.82
CA CYS A 324 -4.43 -30.16 17.80
C CYS A 324 -4.72 -29.77 19.27
N GLU A 325 -6.01 -29.54 19.66
CA GLU A 325 -6.38 -29.40 21.08
C GLU A 325 -7.17 -30.60 21.63
#